data_0b18b468ba0c996fc5d859b818fe4f07
#
_entry.id   0b18b468ba0c996fc5d859b818fe4f07
#
_cell.length_a   1.000
_cell.length_b   1.000
_cell.length_c   1.000
_cell.angle_alpha   90.00
_cell.angle_beta   90.00
_cell.angle_gamma   90.00
#
_symmetry.space_group_name_H-M   'P 1'
#
loop_
_entity.id
_entity.type
_entity.pdbx_description
1 polymer ?
#
loop_
_entity_poly.entity_id
_entity_poly.type
_entity_poly.pdbx_seq_one_letter_code
_entity_poly.pdbx_strand_id
1 'polypeptide(L)'
;MYLPSKVNFIVFIIIYSIIVVGFGHINSALEDNQYTMPARSIEEVLNEHTDNLMSIPGVVGTAQGLCNNKPCIKVYVVKKTQELEQKIPNSIEGYTVDIVETGEFRALPEN
;
A
#
# COMPACT_ATOMS: atom_id res chain seq x y z
N MET A 1 -60.79 -11.26 16.70
CA MET A 1 -60.65 -11.33 15.63
C MET A 1 -59.76 -10.48 14.88
N TYR A 2 -59.52 -9.25 15.13
CA TYR A 2 -58.62 -8.56 14.43
C TYR A 2 -57.34 -8.49 15.09
N LEU A 3 -57.07 -9.25 16.07
CA LEU A 3 -55.78 -9.37 16.67
C LEU A 3 -54.68 -9.72 15.67
N PRO A 4 -54.87 -10.59 14.68
CA PRO A 4 -53.83 -10.88 13.75
C PRO A 4 -53.35 -9.67 12.98
N SER A 5 -54.18 -8.74 12.65
CA SER A 5 -53.75 -7.57 11.94
C SER A 5 -52.90 -6.66 12.78
N LYS A 6 -53.13 -6.61 14.07
CA LYS A 6 -52.28 -5.83 14.95
C LYS A 6 -50.90 -6.43 15.08
N VAL A 7 -50.83 -7.73 15.16
CA VAL A 7 -49.57 -8.43 15.25
C VAL A 7 -48.74 -8.19 14.00
N ASN A 8 -49.38 -8.25 12.83
CA ASN A 8 -48.70 -8.01 11.57
C ASN A 8 -48.12 -6.62 11.52
N PHE A 9 -48.79 -5.66 12.06
CA PHE A 9 -48.32 -4.31 12.06
C PHE A 9 -47.07 -4.17 12.87
N ILE A 10 -46.96 -4.80 14.01
CA ILE A 10 -45.78 -4.78 14.85
C ILE A 10 -44.62 -5.47 14.14
N VAL A 11 -44.87 -6.57 13.46
CA VAL A 11 -43.84 -7.27 12.72
C VAL A 11 -43.25 -6.39 11.62
N PHE A 12 -44.07 -5.62 10.93
CA PHE A 12 -43.57 -4.71 9.93
C PHE A 12 -42.66 -3.67 10.51
N ILE A 13 -42.95 -3.13 11.66
CA ILE A 13 -42.11 -2.12 12.31
C ILE A 13 -40.76 -2.71 12.64
N ILE A 14 -40.72 -3.92 13.16
CA ILE A 14 -39.48 -4.58 13.52
C ILE A 14 -38.63 -4.82 12.30
N ILE A 15 -39.20 -5.30 11.22
CA ILE A 15 -38.47 -5.55 9.99
C ILE A 15 -37.91 -4.24 9.44
N TYR A 16 -38.66 -3.19 9.50
CA TYR A 16 -38.23 -1.89 9.03
C TYR A 16 -37.03 -1.39 9.78
N SER A 17 -37.01 -1.59 11.10
CA SER A 17 -35.89 -1.18 11.91
C SER A 17 -34.62 -1.92 11.53
N ILE A 18 -34.72 -3.18 11.24
CA ILE A 18 -33.58 -3.97 10.84
C ILE A 18 -33.01 -3.46 9.54
N ILE A 19 -33.83 -3.11 8.59
CA ILE A 19 -33.40 -2.60 7.30
C ILE A 19 -32.63 -1.29 7.49
N VAL A 20 -33.15 -0.40 8.34
CA VAL A 20 -32.48 0.88 8.57
C VAL A 20 -31.08 0.69 9.16
N VAL A 21 -30.94 -0.25 10.08
CA VAL A 21 -29.63 -0.53 10.67
C VAL A 21 -28.69 -1.08 9.60
N GLY A 22 -29.21 -1.86 8.68
CA GLY A 22 -28.38 -2.42 7.62
C GLY A 22 -27.73 -1.38 6.71
N PHE A 23 -28.38 -0.23 6.56
CA PHE A 23 -27.79 0.81 5.70
C PHE A 23 -26.54 1.41 6.28
N GLY A 24 -26.34 1.35 7.57
CA GLY A 24 -25.14 1.89 8.19
C GLY A 24 -23.87 1.22 7.72
N HIS A 25 -23.97 -0.02 7.26
CA HIS A 25 -22.79 -0.74 6.83
C HIS A 25 -22.32 -0.38 5.44
N ILE A 26 -23.14 0.27 4.65
CA ILE A 26 -22.77 0.64 3.29
C ILE A 26 -21.68 1.70 3.30
N ASN A 27 -21.70 2.56 4.29
CA ASN A 27 -20.74 3.65 4.34
C ASN A 27 -19.31 3.18 4.54
N SER A 28 -19.12 2.07 5.20
CA SER A 28 -17.77 1.58 5.43
C SER A 28 -17.12 1.05 4.15
N ALA A 29 -17.90 0.64 3.17
CA ALA A 29 -17.37 0.15 1.92
C ALA A 29 -16.67 1.24 1.11
N LEU A 30 -17.06 2.49 1.30
CA LEU A 30 -16.47 3.60 0.59
C LEU A 30 -15.07 3.94 1.10
N GLU A 31 -14.75 3.51 2.30
CA GLU A 31 -13.46 3.80 2.90
C GLU A 31 -12.36 2.88 2.40
N ASP A 32 -12.72 1.77 1.79
CA ASP A 32 -11.74 0.79 1.33
C ASP A 32 -10.85 1.33 0.23
N ASN A 33 -11.28 2.37 -0.45
CA ASN A 33 -10.50 2.97 -1.52
C ASN A 33 -9.58 4.07 -1.03
N GLN A 34 -9.57 4.36 0.24
CA GLN A 34 -8.72 5.39 0.77
C GLN A 34 -7.30 4.89 0.91
N TYR A 35 -6.39 5.70 0.42
CA TYR A 35 -4.97 5.44 0.61
C TYR A 35 -4.64 5.54 2.09
N THR A 36 -4.19 4.44 2.66
CA THR A 36 -3.77 4.44 4.06
C THR A 36 -2.36 5.00 4.11
N MET A 37 -2.19 6.11 4.81
CA MET A 37 -0.87 6.71 4.93
C MET A 37 0.03 5.82 5.79
N PRO A 38 1.28 5.62 5.38
CA PRO A 38 2.22 4.87 6.20
C PRO A 38 2.40 5.50 7.57
N ALA A 39 2.64 4.66 8.59
CA ALA A 39 2.78 5.13 9.98
C ALA A 39 4.06 5.91 10.22
N ARG A 40 5.11 5.67 9.41
CA ARG A 40 6.41 6.31 9.55
C ARG A 40 6.74 7.09 8.29
N SER A 41 7.56 8.12 8.42
CA SER A 41 7.98 8.89 7.25
C SER A 41 8.87 8.06 6.34
N ILE A 42 8.88 8.40 5.05
CA ILE A 42 9.70 7.68 4.08
C ILE A 42 11.19 7.82 4.41
N GLU A 43 11.60 8.94 4.98
CA GLU A 43 12.99 9.16 5.36
C GLU A 43 13.42 8.19 6.45
N GLU A 44 12.59 8.01 7.48
CA GLU A 44 12.88 7.07 8.55
C GLU A 44 12.94 5.65 8.04
N VAL A 45 11.97 5.27 7.21
CA VAL A 45 11.91 3.93 6.65
C VAL A 45 13.12 3.67 5.78
N LEU A 46 13.47 4.64 4.93
CA LEU A 46 14.62 4.49 4.04
C LEU A 46 15.93 4.35 4.83
N ASN A 47 16.12 5.21 5.84
CA ASN A 47 17.32 5.12 6.66
C ASN A 47 17.47 3.77 7.36
N GLU A 48 16.38 3.23 7.84
CA GLU A 48 16.43 1.95 8.53
C GLU A 48 16.69 0.78 7.60
N HIS A 49 16.13 0.81 6.39
CA HIS A 49 16.20 -0.31 5.48
C HIS A 49 17.31 -0.22 4.44
N THR A 50 17.97 0.92 4.32
CA THR A 50 19.02 1.12 3.31
C THR A 50 20.15 0.11 3.44
N ASP A 51 20.64 -0.13 4.64
CA ASP A 51 21.77 -1.06 4.82
C ASP A 51 21.40 -2.47 4.38
N ASN A 52 20.18 -2.91 4.69
CA ASN A 52 19.72 -4.22 4.28
C ASN A 52 19.57 -4.29 2.77
N LEU A 53 19.03 -3.26 2.15
CA LEU A 53 18.87 -3.23 0.70
C LEU A 53 20.22 -3.19 -0.01
N MET A 54 21.16 -2.40 0.51
CA MET A 54 22.49 -2.31 -0.07
C MET A 54 23.31 -3.58 0.10
N SER A 55 22.94 -4.45 1.03
CA SER A 55 23.61 -5.72 1.19
C SER A 55 23.22 -6.76 0.12
N ILE A 56 22.15 -6.51 -0.63
CA ILE A 56 21.73 -7.39 -1.70
C ILE A 56 22.68 -7.23 -2.89
N PRO A 57 23.31 -8.32 -3.37
CA PRO A 57 24.20 -8.20 -4.51
C PRO A 57 23.49 -7.63 -5.74
N GLY A 58 24.08 -6.64 -6.36
CA GLY A 58 23.50 -5.97 -7.53
C GLY A 58 22.80 -4.66 -7.21
N VAL A 59 22.52 -4.37 -5.96
CA VAL A 59 21.94 -3.10 -5.54
C VAL A 59 23.08 -2.08 -5.38
N VAL A 60 22.94 -0.95 -6.04
CA VAL A 60 23.98 0.09 -6.03
C VAL A 60 23.52 1.39 -5.37
N GLY A 61 22.27 1.52 -5.03
CA GLY A 61 21.78 2.71 -4.35
C GLY A 61 20.31 2.63 -3.99
N THR A 62 19.90 3.52 -3.08
CA THR A 62 18.49 3.70 -2.71
C THR A 62 18.21 5.19 -2.65
N ALA A 63 16.96 5.56 -2.89
CA ALA A 63 16.55 6.96 -2.82
C ALA A 63 15.05 7.06 -2.63
N GLN A 64 14.62 8.25 -2.24
CA GLN A 64 13.21 8.60 -2.23
C GLN A 64 12.79 9.03 -3.62
N GLY A 65 11.58 8.70 -4.01
CA GLY A 65 11.05 9.10 -5.29
C GLY A 65 9.54 9.20 -5.25
N LEU A 66 8.96 9.38 -6.42
CA LEU A 66 7.51 9.42 -6.61
C LEU A 66 7.09 8.31 -7.57
N CYS A 67 6.09 7.54 -7.16
CA CYS A 67 5.45 6.52 -7.97
C CYS A 67 3.97 6.88 -8.03
N ASN A 68 3.47 7.22 -9.20
CA ASN A 68 2.08 7.65 -9.36
C ASN A 68 1.70 8.78 -8.38
N ASN A 69 2.59 9.76 -8.26
CA ASN A 69 2.42 10.94 -7.39
C ASN A 69 2.39 10.61 -5.89
N LYS A 70 2.84 9.43 -5.50
CA LYS A 70 2.94 9.03 -4.10
C LYS A 70 4.40 8.77 -3.75
N PRO A 71 4.82 9.09 -2.52
CA PRO A 71 6.20 8.77 -2.12
C PRO A 71 6.47 7.27 -2.27
N CYS A 72 7.61 6.93 -2.82
CA CYS A 72 8.04 5.56 -2.95
C CYS A 72 9.54 5.44 -2.76
N ILE A 73 10.01 4.20 -2.57
CA ILE A 73 11.42 3.91 -2.39
C ILE A 73 11.96 3.43 -3.73
N LYS A 74 12.99 4.13 -4.23
CA LYS A 74 13.69 3.71 -5.44
C LYS A 74 14.90 2.88 -5.04
N VAL A 75 15.04 1.70 -5.65
CA VAL A 75 16.20 0.84 -5.45
C VAL A 75 16.91 0.73 -6.78
N TYR A 76 18.12 1.23 -6.84
CA TYR A 76 18.92 1.24 -8.06
C TYR A 76 19.76 -0.02 -8.13
N VAL A 77 19.69 -0.70 -9.27
CA VAL A 77 20.42 -1.94 -9.50
C VAL A 77 21.20 -1.83 -10.80
N VAL A 78 22.31 -2.56 -10.87
CA VAL A 78 23.11 -2.59 -12.08
C VAL A 78 22.30 -3.17 -13.23
N LYS A 79 21.70 -4.33 -12.98
CA LYS A 79 20.87 -5.00 -13.97
C LYS A 79 19.66 -5.58 -13.28
N LYS A 80 18.49 -5.33 -13.84
CA LYS A 80 17.25 -5.85 -13.29
C LYS A 80 17.11 -7.32 -13.68
N THR A 81 17.20 -8.21 -12.70
CA THR A 81 17.09 -9.64 -12.90
C THR A 81 15.91 -10.19 -12.11
N GLN A 82 15.44 -11.34 -12.53
CA GLN A 82 14.35 -12.01 -11.83
C GLN A 82 14.75 -12.33 -10.38
N GLU A 83 16.00 -12.70 -10.17
CA GLU A 83 16.52 -12.98 -8.83
C GLU A 83 16.44 -11.75 -7.93
N LEU A 84 16.82 -10.58 -8.42
CA LEU A 84 16.72 -9.34 -7.66
C LEU A 84 15.28 -8.96 -7.38
N GLU A 85 14.39 -9.16 -8.34
CA GLU A 85 12.99 -8.89 -8.13
C GLU A 85 12.39 -9.76 -7.01
N GLN A 86 12.92 -10.95 -6.82
CA GLN A 86 12.48 -11.83 -5.74
C GLN A 86 13.09 -11.45 -4.39
N LYS A 87 14.32 -10.94 -4.39
CA LYS A 87 15.01 -10.58 -3.16
C LYS A 87 14.62 -9.22 -2.63
N ILE A 88 14.28 -8.30 -3.53
CA ILE A 88 13.87 -6.94 -3.14
C ILE A 88 12.37 -6.94 -2.93
N PRO A 89 11.87 -6.54 -1.75
CA PRO A 89 10.43 -6.55 -1.49
C PRO A 89 9.70 -5.52 -2.36
N ASN A 90 8.45 -5.80 -2.69
CA ASN A 90 7.63 -4.90 -3.49
C ASN A 90 7.17 -3.67 -2.72
N SER A 91 7.18 -3.76 -1.40
CA SER A 91 6.81 -2.64 -0.53
C SER A 91 7.53 -2.78 0.79
N ILE A 92 7.79 -1.65 1.42
CA ILE A 92 8.42 -1.60 2.74
C ILE A 92 7.62 -0.61 3.57
N GLU A 93 7.05 -1.10 4.67
CA GLU A 93 6.25 -0.29 5.61
C GLU A 93 5.22 0.61 4.93
N GLY A 94 4.54 0.08 3.93
CA GLY A 94 3.49 0.81 3.22
C GLY A 94 3.96 1.63 2.04
N TYR A 95 5.26 1.75 1.81
CA TYR A 95 5.79 2.46 0.65
C TYR A 95 6.09 1.47 -0.48
N THR A 96 5.69 1.81 -1.68
CA THR A 96 6.00 1.01 -2.87
C THR A 96 7.50 1.05 -3.14
N VAL A 97 8.06 -0.08 -3.53
CA VAL A 97 9.47 -0.16 -3.92
C VAL A 97 9.53 -0.29 -5.44
N ASP A 98 10.27 0.61 -6.07
CA ASP A 98 10.47 0.63 -7.52
C ASP A 98 11.93 0.30 -7.82
N ILE A 99 12.16 -0.75 -8.57
CA ILE A 99 13.50 -1.21 -8.95
C ILE A 99 13.88 -0.54 -10.25
N VAL A 100 14.97 0.22 -10.23
CA VAL A 100 15.43 0.99 -11.38
C VAL A 100 16.78 0.45 -11.84
N GLU A 101 16.87 0.05 -13.10
CA GLU A 101 18.12 -0.40 -13.68
C GLU A 101 18.94 0.80 -14.11
N THR A 102 20.20 0.88 -13.65
CA THR A 102 21.08 2.02 -13.95
C THR A 102 22.29 1.65 -14.80
N GLY A 103 22.60 0.34 -14.91
CA GLY A 103 23.85 -0.08 -15.49
C GLY A 103 25.01 0.10 -14.51
N GLU A 104 26.20 -0.16 -14.95
CA GLU A 104 27.38 -0.02 -14.12
C GLU A 104 27.77 1.45 -13.97
N PHE A 105 28.06 1.85 -12.75
CA PHE A 105 28.64 3.16 -12.51
C PHE A 105 30.14 3.10 -12.83
N ARG A 106 30.57 3.92 -13.76
CA ARG A 106 31.97 4.05 -14.10
C ARG A 106 32.40 5.48 -13.89
N ALA A 107 33.61 5.65 -13.39
CA ALA A 107 34.17 6.98 -13.33
C ALA A 107 34.38 7.48 -14.76
N LEU A 108 34.11 8.76 -14.98
CA LEU A 108 34.39 9.36 -16.27
C LEU A 108 35.89 9.37 -16.51
N PRO A 109 36.35 9.04 -17.73
CA PRO A 109 37.78 9.09 -18.01
C PRO A 109 38.26 10.53 -17.88
N GLU A 110 39.39 10.68 -17.21
CA GLU A 110 40.02 11.99 -17.12
C GLU A 110 40.75 12.26 -18.41
N ASN A 111 40.52 13.43 -18.97
CA ASN A 111 41.23 13.88 -20.14
C ASN A 111 42.51 14.59 -19.82
#